data_fa387ca22dd3e87a4b4e681a0b565153
#
_entry.id   fa387ca22dd3e87a4b4e681a0b565153
#
_cell.length_a   1.000
_cell.length_b   1.000
_cell.length_c   1.000
_cell.angle_alpha   90.00
_cell.angle_beta   90.00
_cell.angle_gamma   90.00
#
_symmetry.space_group_name_H-M   'P 1'
#
loop_
_entity.id
_entity.type
_entity.pdbx_description
1 polymer ?
#
loop_
_entity_poly.entity_id
_entity_poly.type
_entity_poly.pdbx_seq_one_letter_code
_entity_poly.pdbx_strand_id
1 'polypeptide(L)' 'MNYEKMKQLREAKGYTQKELAEKVYVTQSMIGRVEIGAVEPSLSLLGRIAESLGVEAAELL' A
#
# COMPACT_ATOMS: atom_id res chain seq x y z
N MET A 1 -5.72 4.87 8.47
CA MET A 1 -5.72 3.96 7.31
C MET A 1 -5.80 2.52 7.76
N ASN A 2 -6.49 1.69 7.00
CA ASN A 2 -6.57 0.26 7.28
C ASN A 2 -5.36 -0.46 6.64
N TYR A 3 -4.24 -0.45 7.34
CA TYR A 3 -3.00 -1.03 6.83
C TYR A 3 -3.06 -2.57 6.72
N GLU A 4 -3.85 -3.23 7.54
CA GLU A 4 -4.01 -4.68 7.44
C GLU A 4 -4.74 -5.06 6.14
N LYS A 5 -5.77 -4.31 5.78
CA LYS A 5 -6.49 -4.52 4.52
C LYS A 5 -5.57 -4.27 3.33
N MET A 6 -4.74 -3.24 3.40
CA MET A 6 -3.74 -2.97 2.36
C MET A 6 -2.84 -4.17 2.14
N LYS A 7 -2.30 -4.75 3.23
CA LYS A 7 -1.44 -5.92 3.14
C LYS A 7 -2.18 -7.11 2.53
N GLN A 8 -3.41 -7.35 2.96
CA GLN A 8 -4.24 -8.45 2.44
C GLN A 8 -4.49 -8.28 0.93
N LEU A 9 -4.80 -7.07 0.50
CA LEU A 9 -5.04 -6.78 -0.92
C LEU A 9 -3.76 -6.96 -1.75
N ARG A 10 -2.62 -6.53 -1.21
CA ARG A 10 -1.33 -6.74 -1.86
C ARG A 10 -1.06 -8.23 -2.05
N GLU A 11 -1.23 -9.01 -1.00
CA GLU A 11 -1.01 -10.45 -1.04
C GLU A 11 -1.98 -11.15 -1.99
N ALA A 12 -3.23 -10.70 -2.02
CA ALA A 12 -4.23 -11.24 -2.94
C ALA A 12 -3.87 -10.98 -4.39
N LYS A 13 -3.18 -9.88 -4.69
CA LYS A 13 -2.67 -9.57 -6.02
C LYS A 13 -1.39 -10.35 -6.35
N GLY A 14 -0.79 -11.03 -5.38
CA GLY A 14 0.47 -11.73 -5.57
C GLY A 14 1.69 -10.82 -5.59
N TYR A 15 1.58 -9.58 -5.09
CA TYR A 15 2.70 -8.65 -5.06
C TYR A 15 3.51 -8.82 -3.79
N THR A 16 4.85 -8.83 -3.94
CA THR A 16 5.73 -8.67 -2.79
C THR A 16 5.72 -7.20 -2.36
N GLN A 17 6.22 -6.91 -1.16
CA GLN A 17 6.40 -5.52 -0.72
C GLN A 17 7.27 -4.73 -1.71
N LYS A 18 8.33 -5.36 -2.20
CA LYS A 18 9.23 -4.74 -3.17
C LYS A 18 8.50 -4.41 -4.47
N GLU A 19 7.70 -5.35 -4.98
CA GLU A 19 6.94 -5.13 -6.21
C GLU A 19 5.93 -4.00 -6.06
N LEU A 20 5.20 -3.96 -4.93
CA LEU A 20 4.27 -2.86 -4.69
C LEU A 20 5.01 -1.53 -4.58
N ALA A 21 6.14 -1.51 -3.85
CA ALA A 21 6.96 -0.31 -3.70
C ALA A 21 7.37 0.26 -5.07
N GLU A 22 7.83 -0.60 -5.97
CA GLU A 22 8.21 -0.20 -7.32
C GLU A 22 7.02 0.39 -8.10
N LYS A 23 5.84 -0.22 -7.96
CA LYS A 23 4.63 0.25 -8.64
C LYS A 23 4.17 1.63 -8.19
N VAL A 24 4.43 1.98 -6.93
CA VAL A 24 3.98 3.24 -6.34
C VAL A 24 5.12 4.22 -6.08
N TYR A 25 6.31 3.93 -6.61
CA TYR A 25 7.47 4.83 -6.60
C TYR A 25 8.00 5.20 -5.23
N VAL A 26 8.03 4.22 -4.32
CA VAL A 26 8.64 4.38 -2.99
C VAL A 26 9.58 3.19 -2.72
N THR A 27 10.26 3.22 -1.59
CA THR A 27 11.14 2.12 -1.19
C THR A 27 10.34 0.98 -0.56
N GLN A 28 10.88 -0.23 -0.60
CA GLN A 28 10.30 -1.36 0.10
C GLN A 28 10.18 -1.07 1.60
N SER A 29 11.17 -0.41 2.18
CA SER A 29 11.14 -0.01 3.59
C SER A 29 9.91 0.84 3.91
N MET A 30 9.53 1.75 3.02
CA MET A 30 8.34 2.57 3.20
C MET A 30 7.08 1.70 3.23
N ILE A 31 6.93 0.78 2.30
CA ILE A 31 5.78 -0.12 2.25
C ILE A 31 5.72 -0.97 3.53
N GLY A 32 6.85 -1.50 3.97
CA GLY A 32 6.91 -2.28 5.21
C GLY A 32 6.42 -1.49 6.42
N ARG A 33 6.84 -0.23 6.54
CA ARG A 33 6.41 0.65 7.64
C ARG A 33 4.94 0.98 7.59
N VAL A 34 4.40 1.19 6.39
CA VAL A 34 2.96 1.44 6.23
C VAL A 34 2.17 0.21 6.65
N GLU A 35 2.62 -0.97 6.28
CA GLU A 35 1.89 -2.23 6.56
C GLU A 35 1.86 -2.61 8.04
N ILE A 36 2.77 -2.08 8.84
CA ILE A 36 2.73 -2.32 10.31
C ILE A 36 2.15 -1.12 11.07
N GLY A 37 1.69 -0.11 10.36
CA GLY A 37 1.10 1.08 10.97
C GLY A 37 2.11 2.05 11.56
N ALA A 38 3.41 1.90 11.25
CA ALA A 38 4.46 2.77 11.78
C ALA A 38 4.49 4.13 11.07
N VAL A 39 4.01 4.20 9.84
CA VAL A 39 3.97 5.40 9.02
C VAL A 39 2.62 5.53 8.36
N GLU A 40 2.03 6.73 8.41
CA GLU A 40 0.81 7.05 7.69
C GLU A 40 1.19 7.55 6.30
N PRO A 41 0.71 6.94 5.21
CA PRO A 41 1.05 7.42 3.87
C PRO A 41 0.41 8.77 3.58
N SER A 42 1.06 9.57 2.73
CA SER A 42 0.46 10.78 2.21
C SER A 42 -0.78 10.43 1.37
N LEU A 43 -1.65 11.41 1.13
CA LEU A 43 -2.81 11.20 0.25
C LEU A 43 -2.38 10.78 -1.15
N SER A 44 -1.28 11.35 -1.64
CA SER A 44 -0.72 11.00 -2.95
C SER A 44 -0.29 9.54 -2.99
N LEU A 45 0.45 9.08 -1.99
CA LEU A 45 0.90 7.69 -1.90
C LEU A 45 -0.29 6.76 -1.73
N LEU A 46 -1.24 7.12 -0.88
CA LEU A 46 -2.45 6.33 -0.66
C LEU A 46 -3.22 6.13 -1.97
N GLY A 47 -3.35 7.18 -2.77
CA GLY A 47 -4.01 7.09 -4.08
C GLY A 47 -3.29 6.15 -5.03
N ARG A 48 -1.95 6.21 -5.07
CA ARG A 48 -1.16 5.30 -5.91
C ARG A 48 -1.26 3.85 -5.45
N ILE A 49 -1.27 3.64 -4.14
CA ILE A 49 -1.44 2.29 -3.58
C ILE A 49 -2.81 1.73 -3.97
N ALA A 50 -3.87 2.51 -3.76
CA ALA A 50 -5.23 2.08 -4.10
C ALA A 50 -5.35 1.74 -5.60
N GLU A 51 -4.80 2.58 -6.46
CA GLU A 51 -4.80 2.33 -7.91
C GLU A 51 -4.07 1.03 -8.24
N SER A 52 -2.90 0.81 -7.67
CA SER A 52 -2.12 -0.42 -7.86
C SER A 52 -2.86 -1.67 -7.42
N LEU A 53 -3.65 -1.55 -6.36
CA LEU A 53 -4.41 -2.67 -5.80
C LEU A 53 -5.80 -2.82 -6.43
N GLY A 54 -6.18 -1.90 -7.32
CA GLY A 54 -7.46 -1.96 -8.02
C GLY A 54 -8.66 -1.64 -7.14
N VAL A 55 -8.49 -0.81 -6.12
CA VAL A 55 -9.56 -0.43 -5.19
C VAL A 55 -9.64 1.09 -5.08
N GLU A 56 -10.77 1.58 -4.56
CA GLU A 56 -10.90 3.00 -4.23
C GLU A 56 -10.08 3.32 -2.98
N ALA A 57 -9.50 4.51 -2.93
CA ALA A 57 -8.73 4.93 -1.76
C ALA A 57 -9.57 4.87 -0.47
N ALA A 58 -10.86 5.13 -0.56
CA ALA A 58 -11.76 5.06 0.59
C ALA A 58 -11.78 3.67 1.23
N GLU A 59 -11.53 2.62 0.48
CA GLU A 59 -11.50 1.25 1.02
C GLU A 59 -10.32 1.02 1.96
N LEU A 60 -9.29 1.87 1.89
CA LEU A 60 -8.10 1.77 2.74
C LEU A 60 -8.14 2.69 3.95
N LEU A 61 -9.17 3.50 4.08
CA LEU A 61 -9.33 4.44 5.20
C LEU A 61 -9.86 3.77 6.46
#